data_a88a585ae11615c2d76d6bac3397f348
#
_entry.id   a88a585ae11615c2d76d6bac3397f348
#
_cell.length_a   1.000
_cell.length_b   1.000
_cell.length_c   1.000
_cell.angle_alpha   90.00
_cell.angle_beta   90.00
_cell.angle_gamma   90.00
#
_symmetry.space_group_name_H-M   'P 1'
#
loop_
_entity.id
_entity.type
_entity.pdbx_description
1 polymer ?
#
loop_
_entity_poly.entity_id
_entity_poly.type
_entity_poly.pdbx_seq_one_letter_code
_entity_poly.pdbx_strand_id
1 'polypeptide(L)'
;NEGIPNGAPAEYDGVIAVGAVTPDGSRASFSNYGPWVDICAPGTSILSTIPGNQYDYSQGTSMACPHVSGVAALIVSYFGGPGFTNEMLKSKLLESSNKSAISQTRQVGGLVDAYGAFVYGNDKAPSEVTDLEVSATGNKVDLIWTMTGDEDGKPAYGLLVLYGKDKAKVEAATPQDMQGVDYAACTPDLPVGEKAQF
;
A
#
# COMPACT_ATOMS: atom_id res chain seq x y z
N ASN A 1 25.69 -10.96 -2.63
CA ASN A 1 26.39 -10.21 -1.57
C ASN A 1 27.44 -9.22 -2.10
N GLU A 2 27.68 -9.10 -3.39
CA GLU A 2 28.90 -8.48 -3.90
C GLU A 2 28.66 -7.36 -4.91
N GLY A 3 27.46 -6.88 -5.11
CA GLY A 3 27.21 -5.82 -6.07
C GLY A 3 27.57 -6.15 -7.54
N ILE A 4 27.72 -7.42 -7.84
CA ILE A 4 28.04 -7.92 -9.17
C ILE A 4 26.79 -8.54 -9.77
N PRO A 5 26.43 -8.21 -11.03
CA PRO A 5 25.31 -8.87 -11.71
C PRO A 5 25.66 -10.33 -12.00
N ASN A 6 25.18 -11.24 -11.18
CA ASN A 6 25.37 -12.70 -11.34
C ASN A 6 24.12 -13.48 -10.90
N GLY A 7 22.97 -12.82 -10.92
CA GLY A 7 21.76 -13.37 -10.36
C GLY A 7 20.67 -13.67 -11.37
N ALA A 8 21.01 -14.42 -12.44
CA ALA A 8 19.94 -14.94 -13.30
C ALA A 8 18.92 -15.77 -12.50
N PRO A 9 17.60 -15.56 -12.67
CA PRO A 9 16.96 -14.71 -13.69
C PRO A 9 16.72 -13.25 -13.24
N ALA A 10 17.09 -12.84 -12.02
CA ALA A 10 16.72 -11.54 -11.44
C ALA A 10 17.25 -10.32 -12.26
N GLU A 11 18.34 -10.51 -12.98
CA GLU A 11 18.95 -9.46 -13.81
C GLU A 11 18.41 -9.39 -15.26
N TYR A 12 17.44 -10.25 -15.61
CA TYR A 12 16.89 -10.24 -16.97
C TYR A 12 15.89 -9.10 -17.15
N ASP A 13 15.86 -8.51 -18.35
CA ASP A 13 14.88 -7.50 -18.72
C ASP A 13 13.46 -8.02 -18.49
N GLY A 14 12.61 -7.16 -17.94
CA GLY A 14 11.22 -7.48 -17.63
C GLY A 14 11.01 -8.21 -16.29
N VAL A 15 12.08 -8.66 -15.64
CA VAL A 15 12.01 -9.22 -14.27
C VAL A 15 12.09 -8.07 -13.25
N ILE A 16 11.44 -8.23 -12.11
CA ILE A 16 11.57 -7.34 -10.96
C ILE A 16 12.53 -7.99 -9.96
N ALA A 17 13.71 -7.42 -9.84
CA ALA A 17 14.73 -7.89 -8.92
C ALA A 17 14.48 -7.34 -7.51
N VAL A 18 14.32 -8.23 -6.52
CA VAL A 18 13.96 -7.88 -5.15
C VAL A 18 15.12 -8.07 -4.19
N GLY A 19 15.53 -6.98 -3.53
CA GLY A 19 16.47 -6.99 -2.42
C GLY A 19 15.79 -7.18 -1.05
N ALA A 20 16.57 -7.48 -0.02
CA ALA A 20 16.09 -7.65 1.34
C ALA A 20 16.60 -6.56 2.28
N VAL A 21 15.70 -6.05 3.13
CA VAL A 21 16.03 -5.12 4.23
C VAL A 21 15.72 -5.72 5.59
N THR A 22 16.36 -5.17 6.60
CA THR A 22 16.16 -5.41 8.02
C THR A 22 15.08 -4.47 8.57
N PRO A 23 14.51 -4.72 9.78
CA PRO A 23 13.46 -3.87 10.35
C PRO A 23 13.86 -2.40 10.57
N ASP A 24 15.14 -2.10 10.66
CA ASP A 24 15.67 -0.73 10.79
C ASP A 24 15.88 -0.02 9.43
N GLY A 25 15.43 -0.64 8.33
CA GLY A 25 15.58 -0.09 6.97
C GLY A 25 16.98 -0.27 6.38
N SER A 26 17.89 -0.96 7.04
CA SER A 26 19.20 -1.28 6.48
C SER A 26 19.10 -2.44 5.48
N ARG A 27 19.97 -2.44 4.46
CA ARG A 27 20.11 -3.60 3.58
C ARG A 27 20.57 -4.83 4.38
N ALA A 28 19.88 -5.93 4.27
CA ALA A 28 20.30 -7.17 4.88
C ALA A 28 21.68 -7.59 4.36
N SER A 29 22.57 -8.07 5.25
CA SER A 29 23.98 -8.35 4.91
C SER A 29 24.14 -9.36 3.76
N PHE A 30 23.20 -10.29 3.64
CA PHE A 30 23.17 -11.31 2.59
C PHE A 30 22.54 -10.81 1.27
N SER A 31 21.82 -9.67 1.26
CA SER A 31 21.16 -9.17 0.06
C SER A 31 22.17 -8.68 -0.96
N ASN A 32 21.99 -9.03 -2.22
CA ASN A 32 22.67 -8.37 -3.31
C ASN A 32 22.28 -6.92 -3.41
N TYR A 33 23.09 -6.12 -4.07
CA TYR A 33 22.88 -4.69 -4.27
C TYR A 33 23.47 -4.25 -5.61
N GLY A 34 22.97 -3.18 -6.15
CA GLY A 34 23.40 -2.60 -7.42
C GLY A 34 22.23 -1.97 -8.17
N PRO A 35 22.48 -1.34 -9.31
CA PRO A 35 21.46 -0.66 -10.11
C PRO A 35 20.41 -1.62 -10.69
N TRP A 36 20.70 -2.90 -10.70
CA TRP A 36 19.79 -3.97 -11.16
C TRP A 36 18.84 -4.49 -10.08
N VAL A 37 18.97 -4.05 -8.82
CA VAL A 37 17.99 -4.36 -7.77
C VAL A 37 16.91 -3.28 -7.82
N ASP A 38 15.76 -3.63 -8.37
CA ASP A 38 14.68 -2.70 -8.68
C ASP A 38 13.97 -2.17 -7.42
N ILE A 39 13.73 -3.05 -6.45
CA ILE A 39 12.92 -2.76 -5.25
C ILE A 39 13.41 -3.63 -4.11
N CYS A 40 13.10 -3.28 -2.87
CA CYS A 40 13.34 -4.15 -1.73
C CYS A 40 12.12 -4.28 -0.82
N ALA A 41 12.16 -5.31 0.02
CA ALA A 41 11.14 -5.61 0.99
C ALA A 41 11.76 -6.22 2.27
N PRO A 42 11.01 -6.30 3.38
CA PRO A 42 11.46 -6.99 4.58
C PRO A 42 11.89 -8.43 4.28
N GLY A 43 13.11 -8.80 4.70
CA GLY A 43 13.67 -10.11 4.42
C GLY A 43 14.41 -10.75 5.60
N THR A 44 14.28 -10.18 6.81
CA THR A 44 14.83 -10.74 8.04
C THR A 44 13.76 -10.85 9.10
N SER A 45 13.81 -11.90 9.91
CA SER A 45 12.83 -12.17 10.97
C SER A 45 11.39 -12.24 10.44
N ILE A 46 11.18 -12.90 9.31
CA ILE A 46 9.88 -13.04 8.67
C ILE A 46 9.19 -14.29 9.19
N LEU A 47 8.11 -14.09 9.96
CA LEU A 47 7.26 -15.18 10.44
C LEU A 47 6.39 -15.71 9.30
N SER A 48 6.40 -17.00 9.09
CA SER A 48 5.57 -17.65 8.07
C SER A 48 5.19 -19.07 8.48
N THR A 49 4.26 -19.64 7.74
CA THR A 49 3.83 -21.04 7.91
C THR A 49 4.93 -22.00 7.43
N ILE A 50 5.09 -23.09 8.18
CA ILE A 50 5.97 -24.19 7.82
C ILE A 50 5.21 -25.53 7.83
N PRO A 51 5.75 -26.61 7.23
CA PRO A 51 5.11 -27.93 7.29
C PRO A 51 4.82 -28.37 8.71
N GLY A 52 3.74 -29.15 8.90
CA GLY A 52 3.32 -29.65 10.20
C GLY A 52 2.37 -28.71 10.96
N ASN A 53 1.69 -27.78 10.29
CA ASN A 53 0.76 -26.83 10.88
C ASN A 53 1.43 -25.96 11.96
N GLN A 54 2.61 -25.47 11.66
CA GLN A 54 3.44 -24.67 12.53
C GLN A 54 3.81 -23.33 11.89
N TYR A 55 4.46 -22.47 12.67
CA TYR A 55 5.01 -21.18 12.24
C TYR A 55 6.46 -21.09 12.68
N ASP A 56 7.29 -20.49 11.85
CA ASP A 56 8.68 -20.21 12.22
C ASP A 56 9.20 -18.96 11.51
N TYR A 57 10.28 -18.42 12.03
CA TYR A 57 10.96 -17.27 11.45
C TYR A 57 12.00 -17.71 10.43
N SER A 58 12.03 -17.01 9.30
CA SER A 58 13.03 -17.21 8.27
C SER A 58 13.64 -15.89 7.80
N GLN A 59 14.73 -15.97 7.05
CA GLN A 59 15.39 -14.81 6.47
C GLN A 59 15.93 -15.12 5.08
N GLY A 60 15.95 -14.12 4.22
CA GLY A 60 16.44 -14.23 2.85
C GLY A 60 15.74 -13.26 1.91
N THR A 61 16.32 -13.01 0.75
CA THR A 61 15.62 -12.36 -0.38
C THR A 61 14.43 -13.20 -0.84
N SER A 62 14.45 -14.53 -0.57
CA SER A 62 13.29 -15.42 -0.76
C SER A 62 12.09 -15.06 0.10
N MET A 63 12.29 -14.38 1.24
CA MET A 63 11.22 -13.85 2.10
C MET A 63 10.80 -12.43 1.67
N ALA A 64 11.71 -11.66 1.13
CA ALA A 64 11.41 -10.33 0.58
C ALA A 64 10.58 -10.40 -0.70
N CYS A 65 10.89 -11.31 -1.60
CA CYS A 65 10.22 -11.46 -2.89
C CYS A 65 8.68 -11.63 -2.78
N PRO A 66 8.13 -12.51 -1.92
CA PRO A 66 6.69 -12.67 -1.80
C PRO A 66 5.97 -11.45 -1.23
N HIS A 67 6.61 -10.57 -0.48
CA HIS A 67 6.02 -9.28 -0.09
C HIS A 67 5.73 -8.42 -1.32
N VAL A 68 6.71 -8.30 -2.23
CA VAL A 68 6.51 -7.57 -3.49
C VAL A 68 5.45 -8.23 -4.36
N SER A 69 5.44 -9.58 -4.44
CA SER A 69 4.41 -10.33 -5.16
C SER A 69 3.01 -10.09 -4.57
N GLY A 70 2.90 -10.01 -3.24
CA GLY A 70 1.64 -9.70 -2.56
C GLY A 70 1.14 -8.29 -2.89
N VAL A 71 2.01 -7.29 -2.87
CA VAL A 71 1.65 -5.91 -3.27
C VAL A 71 1.28 -5.85 -4.75
N ALA A 72 2.01 -6.57 -5.61
CA ALA A 72 1.67 -6.69 -7.03
C ALA A 72 0.28 -7.30 -7.23
N ALA A 73 -0.07 -8.35 -6.46
CA ALA A 73 -1.39 -8.96 -6.51
C ALA A 73 -2.51 -7.99 -6.08
N LEU A 74 -2.27 -7.19 -5.04
CA LEU A 74 -3.20 -6.13 -4.61
C LEU A 74 -3.40 -5.09 -5.72
N ILE A 75 -2.32 -4.61 -6.35
CA ILE A 75 -2.39 -3.65 -7.46
C ILE A 75 -3.20 -4.25 -8.63
N VAL A 76 -2.92 -5.48 -9.02
CA VAL A 76 -3.66 -6.16 -10.12
C VAL A 76 -5.11 -6.40 -9.75
N SER A 77 -5.41 -6.75 -8.50
CA SER A 77 -6.77 -6.94 -8.04
C SER A 77 -7.62 -5.67 -8.15
N TYR A 78 -7.01 -4.51 -7.94
CA TYR A 78 -7.71 -3.24 -7.94
C TYR A 78 -7.69 -2.53 -9.30
N PHE A 79 -6.51 -2.42 -9.92
CA PHE A 79 -6.32 -1.70 -11.19
C PHE A 79 -6.38 -2.62 -12.41
N GLY A 80 -6.29 -3.94 -12.21
CA GLY A 80 -6.28 -4.91 -13.29
C GLY A 80 -7.61 -4.91 -14.04
N GLY A 81 -7.51 -4.88 -15.39
CA GLY A 81 -8.67 -4.84 -16.27
C GLY A 81 -8.21 -4.70 -17.71
N PRO A 82 -9.13 -4.53 -18.67
CA PRO A 82 -8.75 -4.30 -20.06
C PRO A 82 -7.82 -3.08 -20.18
N GLY A 83 -6.61 -3.31 -20.70
CA GLY A 83 -5.60 -2.27 -20.91
C GLY A 83 -4.57 -2.13 -19.79
N PHE A 84 -4.72 -2.81 -18.66
CA PHE A 84 -3.67 -2.84 -17.63
C PHE A 84 -2.53 -3.76 -18.08
N THR A 85 -1.29 -3.25 -18.09
CA THR A 85 -0.11 -3.97 -18.58
C THR A 85 0.91 -4.27 -17.47
N ASN A 86 1.87 -5.15 -17.77
CA ASN A 86 2.98 -5.45 -16.87
C ASN A 86 3.86 -4.21 -16.61
N GLU A 87 4.02 -3.34 -17.60
CA GLU A 87 4.76 -2.09 -17.49
C GLU A 87 4.06 -1.15 -16.49
N MET A 88 2.74 -1.06 -16.54
CA MET A 88 1.95 -0.27 -15.58
C MET A 88 2.08 -0.81 -14.16
N LEU A 89 2.05 -2.14 -14.00
CA LEU A 89 2.30 -2.78 -12.70
C LEU A 89 3.71 -2.46 -12.18
N LYS A 90 4.72 -2.64 -13.03
CA LYS A 90 6.13 -2.35 -12.67
C LYS A 90 6.30 -0.88 -12.30
N SER A 91 5.75 0.04 -13.07
CA SER A 91 5.78 1.48 -12.78
C SER A 91 5.16 1.79 -11.41
N LYS A 92 3.93 1.30 -11.14
CA LYS A 92 3.28 1.51 -9.84
C LYS A 92 4.11 0.99 -8.67
N LEU A 93 4.71 -0.19 -8.79
CA LEU A 93 5.56 -0.77 -7.75
C LEU A 93 6.83 0.03 -7.49
N LEU A 94 7.54 0.42 -8.57
CA LEU A 94 8.87 1.01 -8.43
C LEU A 94 8.83 2.50 -8.11
N GLU A 95 7.91 3.24 -8.73
CA GLU A 95 7.83 4.69 -8.57
C GLU A 95 7.17 5.09 -7.25
N SER A 96 6.23 4.28 -6.76
CA SER A 96 5.64 4.46 -5.43
C SER A 96 6.55 4.01 -4.27
N SER A 97 7.61 3.27 -4.55
CA SER A 97 8.48 2.72 -3.51
C SER A 97 9.10 3.80 -2.62
N ASN A 98 9.12 3.56 -1.31
CA ASN A 98 9.62 4.53 -0.34
C ASN A 98 11.16 4.49 -0.28
N LYS A 99 11.80 5.46 -0.94
CA LYS A 99 13.26 5.59 -0.99
C LYS A 99 13.85 6.13 0.31
N SER A 100 13.08 6.89 1.08
CA SER A 100 13.53 7.47 2.35
C SER A 100 13.52 6.47 3.51
N ALA A 101 12.77 5.39 3.38
CA ALA A 101 12.71 4.33 4.40
C ALA A 101 13.96 3.44 4.45
N ILE A 102 14.90 3.65 3.52
CA ILE A 102 16.09 2.80 3.39
C ILE A 102 17.35 3.60 3.65
N SER A 103 18.23 3.07 4.49
CA SER A 103 19.58 3.60 4.68
C SER A 103 20.40 3.41 3.41
N GLN A 104 20.64 4.47 2.68
CA GLN A 104 21.25 4.50 1.33
C GLN A 104 22.78 4.34 1.32
N THR A 105 23.32 3.35 2.03
CA THR A 105 24.76 3.07 1.92
C THR A 105 25.12 2.28 0.66
N ARG A 106 24.13 1.59 0.06
CA ARG A 106 24.29 0.81 -1.19
C ARG A 106 22.96 0.74 -1.94
N GLN A 107 23.01 0.78 -3.24
CA GLN A 107 21.84 0.83 -4.10
C GLN A 107 21.04 -0.48 -4.07
N VAL A 108 19.79 -0.43 -3.65
CA VAL A 108 18.88 -1.60 -3.55
C VAL A 108 17.44 -1.29 -3.93
N GLY A 109 17.20 -0.21 -4.66
CA GLY A 109 15.86 0.28 -4.94
C GLY A 109 15.19 0.94 -3.72
N GLY A 110 13.90 1.21 -3.79
CA GLY A 110 13.08 1.69 -2.67
C GLY A 110 12.43 0.53 -1.90
N LEU A 111 11.97 0.78 -0.69
CA LEU A 111 11.14 -0.16 0.06
C LEU A 111 9.76 -0.24 -0.59
N VAL A 112 9.25 -1.46 -0.83
CA VAL A 112 7.90 -1.65 -1.34
C VAL A 112 6.88 -0.94 -0.45
N ASP A 113 6.00 -0.17 -1.06
CA ASP A 113 4.96 0.59 -0.37
C ASP A 113 3.61 0.28 -1.00
N ALA A 114 2.80 -0.53 -0.31
CA ALA A 114 1.48 -0.92 -0.78
C ALA A 114 0.54 0.30 -0.86
N TYR A 115 0.54 1.15 0.17
CA TYR A 115 -0.29 2.35 0.18
C TYR A 115 0.16 3.33 -0.91
N GLY A 116 1.46 3.60 -0.98
CA GLY A 116 2.03 4.43 -2.03
C GLY A 116 1.65 3.98 -3.43
N ALA A 117 1.63 2.67 -3.69
CA ALA A 117 1.26 2.13 -5.00
C ALA A 117 -0.21 2.39 -5.39
N PHE A 118 -1.11 2.51 -4.41
CA PHE A 118 -2.51 2.84 -4.66
C PHE A 118 -2.73 4.34 -4.90
N VAL A 119 -1.98 5.19 -4.20
CA VAL A 119 -2.10 6.65 -4.36
C VAL A 119 -1.17 7.22 -5.43
N TYR A 120 -0.21 6.42 -5.95
CA TYR A 120 0.73 6.85 -6.98
C TYR A 120 0.02 7.27 -8.27
N GLY A 121 0.31 8.48 -8.73
CA GLY A 121 -0.36 9.09 -9.87
C GLY A 121 -1.77 9.62 -9.54
N ASN A 122 -2.12 9.66 -8.26
CA ASN A 122 -3.34 10.26 -7.75
C ASN A 122 -2.94 11.33 -6.73
N ASP A 123 -2.35 12.41 -7.22
CA ASP A 123 -1.81 13.54 -6.44
C ASP A 123 -2.88 14.55 -6.02
N LYS A 124 -4.13 14.34 -6.45
CA LYS A 124 -5.26 15.19 -6.08
C LYS A 124 -6.23 14.41 -5.19
N ALA A 125 -6.58 15.03 -4.07
CA ALA A 125 -7.60 14.49 -3.19
C ALA A 125 -8.95 14.43 -3.91
N PRO A 126 -9.81 13.42 -3.62
CA PRO A 126 -11.20 13.44 -4.05
C PRO A 126 -11.90 14.71 -3.59
N SER A 127 -12.89 15.15 -4.35
CA SER A 127 -13.74 16.28 -3.97
C SER A 127 -14.39 16.03 -2.62
N GLU A 128 -14.63 17.10 -1.87
CA GLU A 128 -15.31 17.05 -0.58
C GLU A 128 -16.71 16.45 -0.71
N VAL A 129 -17.11 15.61 0.25
CA VAL A 129 -18.49 15.13 0.38
C VAL A 129 -19.33 16.27 0.96
N THR A 130 -20.22 16.84 0.17
CA THR A 130 -21.04 18.00 0.54
C THR A 130 -22.49 17.66 0.89
N ASP A 131 -22.92 16.44 0.63
CA ASP A 131 -24.30 15.97 0.75
C ASP A 131 -24.46 14.82 1.76
N LEU A 132 -23.60 14.77 2.78
CA LEU A 132 -23.71 13.76 3.83
C LEU A 132 -25.02 13.90 4.60
N GLU A 133 -25.86 12.89 4.50
CA GLU A 133 -27.07 12.73 5.29
C GLU A 133 -26.81 11.78 6.46
N VAL A 134 -27.16 12.20 7.66
CA VAL A 134 -27.00 11.41 8.87
C VAL A 134 -28.38 11.20 9.50
N SER A 135 -28.78 9.95 9.70
CA SER A 135 -29.97 9.60 10.44
C SER A 135 -29.68 8.63 11.57
N ALA A 136 -30.35 8.78 12.69
CA ALA A 136 -30.17 7.93 13.86
C ALA A 136 -31.49 7.34 14.33
N THR A 137 -31.52 6.02 14.49
CA THR A 137 -32.71 5.28 14.99
C THR A 137 -32.28 4.29 16.06
N GLY A 138 -32.56 4.58 17.30
CA GLY A 138 -32.14 3.79 18.45
C GLY A 138 -30.59 3.81 18.58
N ASN A 139 -29.96 2.66 18.44
CA ASN A 139 -28.50 2.52 18.51
C ASN A 139 -27.83 2.42 17.12
N LYS A 140 -28.56 2.69 16.05
CA LYS A 140 -28.05 2.71 14.69
C LYS A 140 -27.89 4.13 14.20
N VAL A 141 -26.84 4.38 13.46
CA VAL A 141 -26.61 5.59 12.69
C VAL A 141 -26.41 5.17 11.25
N ASP A 142 -27.24 5.71 10.37
CA ASP A 142 -27.12 5.50 8.93
C ASP A 142 -26.52 6.76 8.31
N LEU A 143 -25.51 6.58 7.46
CA LEU A 143 -24.84 7.63 6.72
C LEU A 143 -25.13 7.43 5.24
N ILE A 144 -25.56 8.48 4.55
CA ILE A 144 -25.80 8.43 3.10
C ILE A 144 -25.11 9.65 2.47
N TRP A 145 -24.36 9.42 1.42
CA TRP A 145 -23.67 10.47 0.66
C TRP A 145 -23.52 10.10 -0.81
N THR A 146 -23.20 11.07 -1.65
CA THR A 146 -22.83 10.82 -3.03
C THR A 146 -21.32 10.56 -3.12
N MET A 147 -20.94 9.48 -3.80
CA MET A 147 -19.53 9.16 -4.02
C MET A 147 -18.84 10.26 -4.80
N THR A 148 -17.79 10.80 -4.23
CA THR A 148 -16.92 11.79 -4.85
C THR A 148 -15.72 11.12 -5.51
N GLY A 149 -15.15 11.78 -6.49
CA GLY A 149 -13.94 11.34 -7.18
C GLY A 149 -12.90 12.44 -7.29
N ASP A 150 -11.74 12.08 -7.76
CA ASP A 150 -10.69 13.01 -8.14
C ASP A 150 -11.01 13.68 -9.50
N GLU A 151 -10.12 14.56 -9.95
CA GLU A 151 -10.28 15.25 -11.25
C GLU A 151 -10.22 14.29 -12.44
N ASP A 152 -9.66 13.09 -12.26
CA ASP A 152 -9.61 12.01 -13.26
C ASP A 152 -10.91 11.19 -13.29
N GLY A 153 -11.88 11.51 -12.44
CA GLY A 153 -13.16 10.82 -12.34
C GLY A 153 -13.08 9.45 -11.65
N LYS A 154 -11.99 9.16 -10.94
CA LYS A 154 -11.86 7.93 -10.17
C LYS A 154 -12.49 8.08 -8.80
N PRO A 155 -13.20 7.07 -8.32
CA PRO A 155 -13.79 7.10 -6.98
C PRO A 155 -12.70 7.12 -5.89
N ALA A 156 -13.04 7.64 -4.72
CA ALA A 156 -12.18 7.53 -3.54
C ALA A 156 -11.93 6.05 -3.20
N TYR A 157 -10.69 5.70 -2.92
CA TYR A 157 -10.28 4.32 -2.58
C TYR A 157 -10.88 3.82 -1.28
N GLY A 158 -11.24 4.73 -0.40
CA GLY A 158 -11.84 4.43 0.87
C GLY A 158 -12.26 5.70 1.57
N LEU A 159 -13.14 5.55 2.53
CA LEU A 159 -13.65 6.61 3.37
C LEU A 159 -13.35 6.27 4.83
N LEU A 160 -12.91 7.27 5.55
CA LEU A 160 -12.72 7.20 6.99
C LEU A 160 -13.78 8.06 7.66
N VAL A 161 -14.68 7.40 8.38
CA VAL A 161 -15.71 8.09 9.16
C VAL A 161 -15.16 8.29 10.57
N LEU A 162 -14.99 9.54 10.97
CA LEU A 162 -14.59 9.91 12.32
C LEU A 162 -15.83 10.32 13.12
N TYR A 163 -15.97 9.80 14.33
CA TYR A 163 -17.10 10.10 15.20
C TYR A 163 -16.70 10.13 16.66
N GLY A 164 -17.52 10.75 17.49
CA GLY A 164 -17.26 10.85 18.92
C GLY A 164 -18.24 11.80 19.62
N LYS A 165 -18.15 11.85 20.96
CA LYS A 165 -19.01 12.71 21.78
C LYS A 165 -18.51 14.17 21.84
N ASP A 166 -17.25 14.39 21.53
CA ASP A 166 -16.59 15.69 21.56
C ASP A 166 -16.40 16.19 20.14
N LYS A 167 -17.26 17.11 19.72
CA LYS A 167 -17.25 17.66 18.36
C LYS A 167 -15.90 18.32 18.02
N ALA A 168 -15.30 19.05 18.95
CA ALA A 168 -14.03 19.75 18.69
C ALA A 168 -12.88 18.76 18.43
N LYS A 169 -12.87 17.61 19.14
CA LYS A 169 -11.90 16.55 18.88
C LYS A 169 -12.11 15.88 17.54
N VAL A 170 -13.36 15.61 17.16
CA VAL A 170 -13.66 15.00 15.85
C VAL A 170 -13.25 15.94 14.72
N GLU A 171 -13.54 17.23 14.83
CA GLU A 171 -13.18 18.23 13.81
C GLU A 171 -11.66 18.46 13.71
N ALA A 172 -10.93 18.28 14.80
CA ALA A 172 -9.47 18.43 14.83
C ALA A 172 -8.72 17.15 14.44
N ALA A 173 -9.39 15.98 14.40
CA ALA A 173 -8.77 14.71 14.12
C ALA A 173 -8.35 14.60 12.65
N THR A 174 -7.20 13.97 12.43
CA THR A 174 -6.70 13.64 11.10
C THR A 174 -6.42 12.14 11.03
N PRO A 175 -6.29 11.54 9.85
CA PRO A 175 -5.93 10.12 9.72
C PRO A 175 -4.62 9.75 10.43
N GLN A 176 -3.74 10.71 10.69
CA GLN A 176 -2.46 10.53 11.38
C GLN A 176 -2.56 10.75 12.90
N ASP A 177 -3.59 11.48 13.35
CA ASP A 177 -3.84 11.75 14.77
C ASP A 177 -5.34 11.65 15.09
N MET A 178 -5.74 10.50 15.63
CA MET A 178 -7.12 10.18 15.98
C MET A 178 -7.29 9.96 17.48
N GLN A 179 -6.47 10.61 18.32
CA GLN A 179 -6.53 10.42 19.76
C GLN A 179 -7.88 10.87 20.35
N GLY A 180 -8.57 9.93 20.97
CA GLY A 180 -9.86 10.16 21.63
C GLY A 180 -11.05 10.36 20.68
N VAL A 181 -10.91 9.89 19.47
CA VAL A 181 -11.95 9.83 18.45
C VAL A 181 -12.10 8.38 17.98
N ASP A 182 -13.33 7.93 17.85
CA ASP A 182 -13.65 6.64 17.26
C ASP A 182 -13.66 6.77 15.72
N TYR A 183 -13.42 5.66 15.03
CA TYR A 183 -13.45 5.67 13.57
C TYR A 183 -14.03 4.36 13.01
N ALA A 184 -14.57 4.47 11.81
CA ALA A 184 -14.92 3.34 10.96
C ALA A 184 -14.37 3.59 9.55
N ALA A 185 -13.78 2.56 8.96
CA ALA A 185 -13.32 2.61 7.58
C ALA A 185 -14.29 1.83 6.70
N CYS A 186 -14.64 2.40 5.56
CA CYS A 186 -15.41 1.71 4.54
C CYS A 186 -14.77 1.92 3.16
N THR A 187 -14.91 0.93 2.30
CA THR A 187 -14.45 0.94 0.92
C THR A 187 -15.64 0.66 0.01
N PRO A 188 -16.54 1.65 -0.21
CA PRO A 188 -17.65 1.44 -1.10
C PRO A 188 -17.13 1.25 -2.52
N ASP A 189 -17.43 0.10 -3.11
CA ASP A 189 -17.12 -0.20 -4.52
C ASP A 189 -18.23 0.36 -5.41
N LEU A 190 -18.32 1.68 -5.44
CA LEU A 190 -19.35 2.40 -6.16
C LEU A 190 -18.76 3.47 -7.07
N PRO A 191 -19.28 3.64 -8.29
CA PRO A 191 -18.89 4.72 -9.18
C PRO A 191 -19.09 6.12 -8.58
N VAL A 192 -18.33 7.09 -9.08
CA VAL A 192 -18.53 8.50 -8.76
C VAL A 192 -19.95 8.94 -9.15
N GLY A 193 -20.63 9.66 -8.27
CA GLY A 193 -21.99 10.12 -8.47
C GLY A 193 -23.08 9.17 -7.97
N GLU A 194 -22.76 7.94 -7.59
CA GLU A 194 -23.72 7.03 -6.97
C GLU A 194 -23.84 7.26 -5.45
N LYS A 195 -25.02 6.97 -4.90
CA LYS A 195 -25.28 7.07 -3.47
C LYS A 195 -24.68 5.89 -2.72
N ALA A 196 -23.80 6.17 -1.77
CA ALA A 196 -23.26 5.21 -0.83
C ALA A 196 -24.04 5.26 0.49
N GLN A 197 -24.11 4.12 1.19
CA GLN A 197 -24.73 4.00 2.51
C GLN A 197 -23.80 3.20 3.44
N PHE A 198 -23.67 3.66 4.67
CA PHE A 198 -22.88 3.02 5.73
C PHE A 198 -23.65 2.98 7.04
#